data_2efa7537410e57951ce94ea89e461851
#
_entry.id   2efa7537410e57951ce94ea89e461851
#
_cell.length_a   1.000
_cell.length_b   1.000
_cell.length_c   1.000
_cell.angle_alpha   90.00
_cell.angle_beta   90.00
_cell.angle_gamma   90.00
#
_symmetry.space_group_name_H-M   'P 1'
#
loop_
_entity.id
_entity.type
_entity.pdbx_description
1 polymer ?
#
loop_
_entity_poly.entity_id
_entity_poly.type
_entity_poly.pdbx_seq_one_letter_code
_entity_poly.pdbx_strand_id
1 'polypeptide(L)'
;MLPAEVMALTLLMVFAILSTLEFQAPREKLPKKHLLQSYKTNIGLLIINSVGLSLVSASTLLVLAEHYSDKGLFNTLSSPAWKAVLSFLMLDLLMYLWHKACHSYDCLWMFHKVHHNDPYLNISTSFRIHFLELVICNFLKASLIIFLGIEGTMVLTSEAIMTFFIMFHHTNISVMGEKLLGHVIIVPSLHRIHHSTQRNEHDSNYGAVLSLWDRLFGTLTELKPAEIGINGNSPQDLVNLIKFGFILQTPPSVQTINLDAMIAEAAYYKAEKRGFYPGNDIQDWLEAKRDIIALVYGDTPVKNNSTRKLQCNYFKFINLNMNHKSIVYLRKSIITMAMNKNFNVPFLSSKVF
;
A
#
# COMPACT_ATOMS: atom_id res chain seq x y z
N MET A 1 18.26 4.86 -32.72
CA MET A 1 17.52 4.26 -31.58
C MET A 1 17.37 2.78 -31.77
N LEU A 2 17.22 2.01 -30.67
CA LEU A 2 17.01 0.58 -30.77
C LEU A 2 15.60 0.30 -31.31
N PRO A 3 15.42 -0.65 -32.24
CA PRO A 3 14.10 -1.11 -32.69
C PRO A 3 13.25 -1.63 -31.51
N ALA A 4 11.93 -1.53 -31.61
CA ALA A 4 11.00 -1.95 -30.54
C ALA A 4 11.20 -3.42 -30.14
N GLU A 5 11.51 -4.28 -31.09
CA GLU A 5 11.82 -5.70 -30.88
C GLU A 5 13.05 -5.90 -30.03
N VAL A 6 14.11 -5.09 -30.26
CA VAL A 6 15.36 -5.16 -29.46
C VAL A 6 15.09 -4.69 -28.03
N MET A 7 14.27 -3.68 -27.84
CA MET A 7 13.88 -3.23 -26.50
C MET A 7 13.05 -4.29 -25.76
N ALA A 8 12.10 -4.92 -26.45
CA ALA A 8 11.30 -6.01 -25.88
C ALA A 8 12.18 -7.21 -25.48
N LEU A 9 13.11 -7.62 -26.34
CA LEU A 9 14.08 -8.69 -26.04
C LEU A 9 15.00 -8.32 -24.85
N THR A 10 15.42 -7.05 -24.79
CA THR A 10 16.24 -6.56 -23.67
C THR A 10 15.45 -6.64 -22.36
N LEU A 11 14.19 -6.20 -22.31
CA LEU A 11 13.35 -6.30 -21.13
C LEU A 11 13.07 -7.76 -20.72
N LEU A 12 12.90 -8.66 -21.69
CA LEU A 12 12.77 -10.09 -21.43
C LEU A 12 14.04 -10.68 -20.82
N MET A 13 15.21 -10.32 -21.33
CA MET A 13 16.50 -10.73 -20.76
C MET A 13 16.67 -10.17 -19.32
N VAL A 14 16.31 -8.90 -19.11
CA VAL A 14 16.34 -8.29 -17.77
C VAL A 14 15.42 -9.05 -16.82
N PHE A 15 14.19 -9.37 -17.23
CA PHE A 15 13.28 -10.18 -16.43
C PHE A 15 13.89 -11.53 -16.06
N ALA A 16 14.49 -12.23 -17.02
CA ALA A 16 15.13 -13.52 -16.78
C ALA A 16 16.32 -13.42 -15.81
N ILE A 17 17.16 -12.39 -15.96
CA ILE A 17 18.30 -12.15 -15.06
C ILE A 17 17.83 -11.83 -13.64
N LEU A 18 16.90 -10.87 -13.48
CA LEU A 18 16.38 -10.48 -12.18
C LEU A 18 15.62 -11.62 -11.49
N SER A 19 14.84 -12.41 -12.24
CA SER A 19 14.21 -13.63 -11.72
C SER A 19 15.24 -14.63 -11.23
N THR A 20 16.30 -14.85 -12.00
CA THR A 20 17.37 -15.78 -11.60
C THR A 20 18.06 -15.33 -10.32
N LEU A 21 18.36 -14.04 -10.20
CA LEU A 21 18.94 -13.45 -8.99
C LEU A 21 18.00 -13.59 -7.79
N GLU A 22 16.70 -13.37 -8.00
CA GLU A 22 15.68 -13.52 -6.97
C GLU A 22 15.60 -14.97 -6.46
N PHE A 23 15.69 -15.97 -7.35
CA PHE A 23 15.72 -17.38 -6.94
C PHE A 23 17.02 -17.79 -6.24
N GLN A 24 18.17 -17.23 -6.62
CA GLN A 24 19.46 -17.56 -6.04
C GLN A 24 19.73 -16.86 -4.71
N ALA A 25 19.37 -15.58 -4.60
CA ALA A 25 19.68 -14.73 -3.46
C ALA A 25 18.45 -13.89 -3.03
N PRO A 26 17.35 -14.54 -2.61
CA PRO A 26 16.15 -13.81 -2.21
C PRO A 26 16.38 -13.01 -0.92
N ARG A 27 15.80 -11.82 -0.84
CA ARG A 27 15.71 -11.01 0.39
C ARG A 27 14.97 -11.76 1.49
N GLU A 28 13.85 -12.38 1.12
CA GLU A 28 13.02 -13.20 2.00
C GLU A 28 12.79 -14.57 1.35
N LYS A 29 13.02 -15.63 2.13
CA LYS A 29 12.79 -17.00 1.65
C LYS A 29 11.31 -17.30 1.59
N LEU A 30 10.76 -17.34 0.39
CA LEU A 30 9.37 -17.68 0.15
C LEU A 30 9.20 -19.19 -0.11
N PRO A 31 8.07 -19.80 0.31
CA PRO A 31 7.79 -21.21 0.00
C PRO A 31 7.68 -21.41 -1.51
N LYS A 32 8.50 -22.30 -2.08
CA LYS A 32 8.60 -22.53 -3.54
C LYS A 32 7.24 -22.77 -4.21
N LYS A 33 6.36 -23.55 -3.57
CA LYS A 33 5.01 -23.83 -4.11
C LYS A 33 4.20 -22.56 -4.32
N HIS A 34 4.21 -21.65 -3.36
CA HIS A 34 3.46 -20.41 -3.41
C HIS A 34 4.08 -19.40 -4.38
N LEU A 35 5.42 -19.33 -4.40
CA LEU A 35 6.14 -18.50 -5.38
C LEU A 35 5.81 -18.92 -6.81
N LEU A 36 5.86 -20.21 -7.13
CA LEU A 36 5.48 -20.73 -8.46
C LEU A 36 4.01 -20.47 -8.80
N GLN A 37 3.10 -20.53 -7.82
CA GLN A 37 1.71 -20.17 -8.03
C GLN A 37 1.57 -18.67 -8.33
N SER A 38 2.28 -17.79 -7.62
CA SER A 38 2.31 -16.35 -7.90
C SER A 38 2.80 -16.08 -9.32
N TYR A 39 3.96 -16.64 -9.73
CA TYR A 39 4.46 -16.51 -11.11
C TYR A 39 3.44 -16.97 -12.15
N LYS A 40 2.82 -18.15 -11.96
CA LYS A 40 1.81 -18.67 -12.89
C LYS A 40 0.62 -17.72 -13.05
N THR A 41 0.11 -17.19 -11.96
CA THR A 41 -1.03 -16.25 -11.95
C THR A 41 -0.65 -14.93 -12.61
N ASN A 42 0.51 -14.39 -12.27
CA ASN A 42 0.99 -13.09 -12.75
C ASN A 42 1.31 -13.11 -14.24
N ILE A 43 1.98 -14.17 -14.73
CA ILE A 43 2.22 -14.37 -16.16
C ILE A 43 0.90 -14.61 -16.91
N GLY A 44 -0.06 -15.33 -16.30
CA GLY A 44 -1.40 -15.50 -16.85
C GLY A 44 -2.11 -14.15 -17.05
N LEU A 45 -2.02 -13.24 -16.07
CA LEU A 45 -2.54 -11.87 -16.20
C LEU A 45 -1.80 -11.07 -17.28
N LEU A 46 -0.47 -11.17 -17.38
CA LEU A 46 0.30 -10.55 -18.45
C LEU A 46 -0.22 -10.97 -19.83
N ILE A 47 -0.43 -12.27 -20.04
CA ILE A 47 -0.92 -12.80 -21.34
C ILE A 47 -2.33 -12.27 -21.63
N ILE A 48 -3.26 -12.37 -20.66
CA ILE A 48 -4.64 -11.89 -20.83
C ILE A 48 -4.65 -10.39 -21.12
N ASN A 49 -3.87 -9.61 -20.38
CA ASN A 49 -3.76 -8.17 -20.57
C ASN A 49 -3.19 -7.81 -21.95
N SER A 50 -2.14 -8.52 -22.38
CA SER A 50 -1.52 -8.29 -23.69
C SER A 50 -2.50 -8.58 -24.83
N VAL A 51 -3.22 -9.71 -24.76
CA VAL A 51 -4.27 -10.06 -25.74
C VAL A 51 -5.40 -9.04 -25.69
N GLY A 52 -5.90 -8.71 -24.50
CA GLY A 52 -6.99 -7.75 -24.31
C GLY A 52 -6.65 -6.36 -24.85
N LEU A 53 -5.46 -5.84 -24.55
CA LEU A 53 -5.00 -4.54 -25.08
C LEU A 53 -4.84 -4.58 -26.60
N SER A 54 -4.37 -5.67 -27.16
CA SER A 54 -4.27 -5.83 -28.63
C SER A 54 -5.65 -5.82 -29.30
N LEU A 55 -6.66 -6.45 -28.69
CA LEU A 55 -8.03 -6.46 -29.20
C LEU A 55 -8.71 -5.09 -29.13
N VAL A 56 -8.42 -4.31 -28.09
CA VAL A 56 -8.93 -2.93 -27.91
C VAL A 56 -8.13 -1.91 -28.74
N SER A 57 -7.20 -2.39 -29.58
CA SER A 57 -6.30 -1.53 -30.38
C SER A 57 -5.47 -0.54 -29.54
N ALA A 58 -5.22 -0.89 -28.30
CA ALA A 58 -4.43 -0.06 -27.37
C ALA A 58 -2.91 -0.13 -27.65
N SER A 59 -2.50 -0.80 -28.73
CA SER A 59 -1.16 -0.66 -29.35
C SER A 59 -0.86 0.75 -29.88
N THR A 60 -1.73 1.66 -29.58
CA THR A 60 -1.94 2.97 -30.17
C THR A 60 -1.12 4.08 -29.56
N LEU A 61 -0.39 3.87 -28.43
CA LEU A 61 0.42 4.99 -27.90
C LEU A 61 1.49 5.44 -28.88
N LEU A 62 2.12 4.51 -29.61
CA LEU A 62 3.10 4.85 -30.67
C LEU A 62 2.44 5.47 -31.88
N VAL A 63 1.33 4.92 -32.35
CA VAL A 63 0.58 5.45 -33.48
C VAL A 63 0.05 6.86 -33.18
N LEU A 64 -0.48 7.07 -31.96
CA LEU A 64 -0.90 8.41 -31.52
C LEU A 64 0.29 9.37 -31.42
N ALA A 65 1.40 8.91 -30.88
CA ALA A 65 2.62 9.71 -30.79
C ALA A 65 3.14 10.13 -32.17
N GLU A 66 3.17 9.21 -33.14
CA GLU A 66 3.56 9.52 -34.54
C GLU A 66 2.60 10.52 -35.20
N HIS A 67 1.29 10.40 -34.97
CA HIS A 67 0.29 11.26 -35.58
C HIS A 67 0.23 12.67 -34.96
N TYR A 68 0.52 12.81 -33.67
CA TYR A 68 0.37 14.06 -32.90
C TYR A 68 1.70 14.73 -32.50
N SER A 69 2.84 14.14 -32.83
CA SER A 69 4.16 14.65 -32.42
C SER A 69 4.44 16.09 -32.89
N ASP A 70 3.81 16.51 -33.99
CA ASP A 70 3.95 17.86 -34.58
C ASP A 70 2.89 18.86 -34.08
N LYS A 71 1.95 18.47 -33.21
CA LYS A 71 0.76 19.26 -32.84
C LYS A 71 0.69 19.67 -31.36
N GLY A 72 1.54 19.11 -30.50
CA GLY A 72 1.45 19.31 -29.05
C GLY A 72 2.33 20.46 -28.54
N LEU A 73 2.21 20.69 -27.23
CA LEU A 73 2.90 21.78 -26.53
C LEU A 73 4.44 21.72 -26.68
N PHE A 74 5.03 20.53 -26.75
CA PHE A 74 6.48 20.37 -26.84
C PHE A 74 7.07 20.77 -28.21
N ASN A 75 6.22 21.06 -29.21
CA ASN A 75 6.70 21.64 -30.48
C ASN A 75 7.26 23.04 -30.31
N THR A 76 6.89 23.76 -29.27
CA THR A 76 7.48 25.06 -28.93
C THR A 76 8.92 24.93 -28.40
N LEU A 77 9.35 23.73 -28.04
CA LEU A 77 10.70 23.47 -27.54
C LEU A 77 11.64 23.19 -28.72
N SER A 78 12.70 23.96 -28.83
CA SER A 78 13.72 23.79 -29.89
C SER A 78 14.73 22.67 -29.59
N SER A 79 14.96 22.34 -28.33
CA SER A 79 15.96 21.35 -27.92
C SER A 79 15.39 19.93 -27.83
N PRO A 80 15.88 18.97 -28.64
CA PRO A 80 15.48 17.56 -28.55
C PRO A 80 15.80 16.95 -27.22
N ALA A 81 16.90 17.36 -26.58
CA ALA A 81 17.28 16.86 -25.25
C ALA A 81 16.25 17.25 -24.18
N TRP A 82 15.80 18.51 -24.17
CA TRP A 82 14.76 18.96 -23.26
C TRP A 82 13.41 18.30 -23.55
N LYS A 83 13.06 18.09 -24.84
CA LYS A 83 11.85 17.29 -25.17
C LYS A 83 11.90 15.90 -24.56
N ALA A 84 13.03 15.19 -24.69
CA ALA A 84 13.18 13.83 -24.16
C ALA A 84 13.08 13.80 -22.62
N VAL A 85 13.81 14.69 -21.93
CA VAL A 85 13.80 14.77 -20.47
C VAL A 85 12.40 15.11 -19.95
N LEU A 86 11.75 16.12 -20.50
CA LEU A 86 10.42 16.54 -20.07
C LEU A 86 9.35 15.49 -20.40
N SER A 87 9.46 14.80 -21.54
CA SER A 87 8.56 13.69 -21.88
C SER A 87 8.63 12.58 -20.85
N PHE A 88 9.82 12.16 -20.47
CA PHE A 88 10.01 11.16 -19.43
C PHE A 88 9.47 11.63 -18.08
N LEU A 89 9.83 12.84 -17.64
CA LEU A 89 9.38 13.39 -16.36
C LEU A 89 7.86 13.52 -16.29
N MET A 90 7.20 13.95 -17.38
CA MET A 90 5.74 14.09 -17.41
C MET A 90 5.02 12.73 -17.41
N LEU A 91 5.55 11.73 -18.11
CA LEU A 91 5.01 10.38 -18.09
C LEU A 91 5.21 9.72 -16.70
N ASP A 92 6.38 9.88 -16.09
CA ASP A 92 6.65 9.34 -14.74
C ASP A 92 5.81 10.04 -13.66
N LEU A 93 5.63 11.37 -13.77
CA LEU A 93 4.71 12.12 -12.90
C LEU A 93 3.26 11.66 -13.08
N LEU A 94 2.82 11.42 -14.32
CA LEU A 94 1.49 10.88 -14.58
C LEU A 94 1.30 9.51 -13.89
N MET A 95 2.30 8.63 -13.96
CA MET A 95 2.25 7.33 -13.30
C MET A 95 2.18 7.46 -11.79
N TYR A 96 2.95 8.37 -11.20
CA TYR A 96 2.85 8.69 -9.78
C TYR A 96 1.44 9.16 -9.38
N LEU A 97 0.89 10.13 -10.12
CA LEU A 97 -0.45 10.69 -9.85
C LEU A 97 -1.55 9.63 -10.02
N TRP A 98 -1.44 8.81 -11.07
CA TRP A 98 -2.35 7.68 -11.30
C TRP A 98 -2.30 6.67 -10.15
N HIS A 99 -1.12 6.26 -9.74
CA HIS A 99 -0.92 5.31 -8.67
C HIS A 99 -1.49 5.83 -7.34
N LYS A 100 -1.19 7.09 -6.99
CA LYS A 100 -1.78 7.76 -5.84
C LYS A 100 -3.31 7.82 -5.93
N ALA A 101 -3.87 8.10 -7.11
CA ALA A 101 -5.31 8.11 -7.33
C ALA A 101 -5.92 6.71 -7.08
N CYS A 102 -5.26 5.64 -7.53
CA CYS A 102 -5.68 4.26 -7.29
C CYS A 102 -5.81 3.94 -5.79
N HIS A 103 -4.98 4.53 -4.93
CA HIS A 103 -5.06 4.40 -3.48
C HIS A 103 -6.05 5.37 -2.82
N SER A 104 -6.37 6.47 -3.49
CA SER A 104 -7.23 7.53 -2.92
C SER A 104 -8.71 7.33 -3.20
N TYR A 105 -9.06 6.63 -4.28
CA TYR A 105 -10.45 6.44 -4.73
C TYR A 105 -10.84 4.97 -4.72
N ASP A 106 -11.89 4.61 -3.97
CA ASP A 106 -12.34 3.22 -3.82
C ASP A 106 -12.67 2.53 -5.15
N CYS A 107 -13.22 3.28 -6.12
CA CYS A 107 -13.53 2.77 -7.46
C CYS A 107 -12.28 2.42 -8.29
N LEU A 108 -11.13 3.04 -8.02
CA LEU A 108 -9.85 2.71 -8.63
C LEU A 108 -9.11 1.64 -7.82
N TRP A 109 -9.14 1.75 -6.49
CA TRP A 109 -8.62 0.72 -5.61
C TRP A 109 -9.23 -0.65 -5.90
N MET A 110 -10.49 -0.70 -6.27
CA MET A 110 -11.18 -1.93 -6.63
C MET A 110 -10.41 -2.75 -7.67
N PHE A 111 -9.78 -2.11 -8.66
CA PHE A 111 -8.92 -2.77 -9.66
C PHE A 111 -7.49 -2.92 -9.15
N HIS A 112 -6.93 -1.88 -8.52
CA HIS A 112 -5.55 -1.82 -8.10
C HIS A 112 -5.22 -2.78 -6.95
N LYS A 113 -6.18 -3.12 -6.10
CA LYS A 113 -6.00 -4.15 -5.06
C LYS A 113 -5.65 -5.54 -5.61
N VAL A 114 -5.93 -5.82 -6.89
CA VAL A 114 -5.47 -7.03 -7.57
C VAL A 114 -3.94 -7.08 -7.59
N HIS A 115 -3.30 -5.94 -7.81
CA HIS A 115 -1.85 -5.76 -7.75
C HIS A 115 -1.32 -5.99 -6.33
N HIS A 116 -1.94 -5.38 -5.33
CA HIS A 116 -1.55 -5.53 -3.93
C HIS A 116 -1.83 -6.91 -3.33
N ASN A 117 -2.63 -7.73 -4.00
CA ASN A 117 -3.08 -9.03 -3.50
C ASN A 117 -2.02 -10.15 -3.59
N ASP A 118 -0.76 -9.84 -3.85
CA ASP A 118 0.31 -10.84 -3.87
C ASP A 118 1.07 -10.86 -2.52
N PRO A 119 0.84 -11.87 -1.66
CA PRO A 119 1.56 -11.98 -0.39
C PRO A 119 3.01 -12.44 -0.57
N TYR A 120 3.38 -12.83 -1.78
CA TYR A 120 4.71 -13.33 -2.15
C TYR A 120 5.42 -12.39 -3.13
N LEU A 121 5.43 -11.08 -2.80
CA LEU A 121 6.00 -10.03 -3.64
C LEU A 121 7.32 -10.47 -4.29
N ASN A 122 7.30 -10.50 -5.62
CA ASN A 122 8.39 -10.95 -6.47
C ASN A 122 8.34 -10.20 -7.80
N ILE A 123 9.37 -10.33 -8.64
CA ILE A 123 9.44 -9.58 -9.91
C ILE A 123 8.20 -9.77 -10.79
N SER A 124 7.57 -10.95 -10.80
CA SER A 124 6.38 -11.20 -11.62
C SER A 124 5.14 -10.44 -11.13
N THR A 125 5.14 -9.96 -9.86
CA THR A 125 4.06 -9.13 -9.30
C THR A 125 3.90 -7.82 -10.08
N SER A 126 4.95 -7.34 -10.75
CA SER A 126 4.88 -6.21 -11.69
C SER A 126 3.84 -6.39 -12.80
N PHE A 127 3.48 -7.62 -13.15
CA PHE A 127 2.49 -7.96 -14.18
C PHE A 127 1.10 -8.26 -13.62
N ARG A 128 0.95 -8.25 -12.29
CA ARG A 128 -0.31 -8.55 -11.60
C ARG A 128 -1.22 -7.33 -11.57
N ILE A 129 -1.71 -6.93 -12.73
CA ILE A 129 -2.53 -5.73 -12.91
C ILE A 129 -3.88 -6.12 -13.50
N HIS A 130 -4.97 -5.50 -13.01
CA HIS A 130 -6.30 -5.74 -13.59
C HIS A 130 -6.43 -5.06 -14.95
N PHE A 131 -7.08 -5.74 -15.92
CA PHE A 131 -7.22 -5.26 -17.29
C PHE A 131 -7.81 -3.83 -17.39
N LEU A 132 -8.87 -3.54 -16.63
CA LEU A 132 -9.50 -2.22 -16.65
C LEU A 132 -8.58 -1.12 -16.12
N GLU A 133 -7.75 -1.41 -15.14
CA GLU A 133 -6.73 -0.48 -14.67
C GLU A 133 -5.75 -0.10 -15.79
N LEU A 134 -5.27 -1.09 -16.55
CA LEU A 134 -4.39 -0.84 -17.70
C LEU A 134 -5.07 -0.02 -18.79
N VAL A 135 -6.33 -0.30 -19.11
CA VAL A 135 -7.09 0.46 -20.11
C VAL A 135 -7.22 1.92 -19.71
N ILE A 136 -7.58 2.21 -18.46
CA ILE A 136 -7.70 3.59 -17.97
C ILE A 136 -6.33 4.28 -17.97
N CYS A 137 -5.29 3.60 -17.49
CA CYS A 137 -3.92 4.13 -17.48
C CYS A 137 -3.44 4.46 -18.89
N ASN A 138 -3.66 3.57 -19.87
CA ASN A 138 -3.31 3.81 -21.27
C ASN A 138 -4.08 4.99 -21.88
N PHE A 139 -5.35 5.16 -21.53
CA PHE A 139 -6.13 6.32 -21.94
C PHE A 139 -5.54 7.64 -21.41
N LEU A 140 -5.13 7.66 -20.13
CA LEU A 140 -4.47 8.83 -19.54
C LEU A 140 -3.12 9.13 -20.21
N LYS A 141 -2.31 8.09 -20.46
CA LYS A 141 -1.04 8.23 -21.19
C LYS A 141 -1.27 8.76 -22.61
N ALA A 142 -2.24 8.21 -23.35
CA ALA A 142 -2.61 8.66 -24.67
C ALA A 142 -2.99 10.14 -24.69
N SER A 143 -3.83 10.56 -23.74
CA SER A 143 -4.26 11.96 -23.57
C SER A 143 -3.06 12.89 -23.33
N LEU A 144 -2.12 12.49 -22.47
CA LEU A 144 -0.91 13.28 -22.20
C LEU A 144 0.02 13.34 -23.41
N ILE A 145 0.20 12.22 -24.14
CA ILE A 145 1.03 12.14 -25.35
C ILE A 145 0.49 13.10 -26.41
N ILE A 146 -0.83 13.09 -26.65
CA ILE A 146 -1.48 13.99 -27.61
C ILE A 146 -1.32 15.46 -27.17
N PHE A 147 -1.61 15.76 -25.91
CA PHE A 147 -1.54 17.13 -25.38
C PHE A 147 -0.15 17.73 -25.47
N LEU A 148 0.86 16.95 -25.13
CA LEU A 148 2.25 17.41 -25.14
C LEU A 148 2.91 17.29 -26.52
N GLY A 149 2.44 16.42 -27.42
CA GLY A 149 3.11 16.11 -28.70
C GLY A 149 4.41 15.32 -28.47
N ILE A 150 4.33 14.26 -27.64
CA ILE A 150 5.51 13.42 -27.35
C ILE A 150 5.80 12.52 -28.54
N GLU A 151 7.02 12.54 -29.03
CA GLU A 151 7.47 11.72 -30.16
C GLU A 151 7.47 10.22 -29.81
N GLY A 152 7.12 9.35 -30.78
CA GLY A 152 7.01 7.91 -30.59
C GLY A 152 8.27 7.27 -29.99
N THR A 153 9.43 7.75 -30.37
CA THR A 153 10.73 7.31 -29.85
C THR A 153 10.92 7.63 -28.36
N MET A 154 10.40 8.79 -27.90
CA MET A 154 10.45 9.20 -26.49
C MET A 154 9.44 8.41 -25.67
N VAL A 155 8.24 8.13 -26.24
CA VAL A 155 7.24 7.25 -25.62
C VAL A 155 7.83 5.86 -25.43
N LEU A 156 8.38 5.25 -26.48
CA LEU A 156 8.95 3.90 -26.42
C LEU A 156 10.07 3.80 -25.39
N THR A 157 10.99 4.78 -25.40
CA THR A 157 12.11 4.82 -24.42
C THR A 157 11.61 4.98 -22.99
N SER A 158 10.64 5.87 -22.76
CA SER A 158 10.07 6.10 -21.43
C SER A 158 9.33 4.86 -20.91
N GLU A 159 8.53 4.19 -21.74
CA GLU A 159 7.84 2.94 -21.39
C GLU A 159 8.84 1.82 -21.07
N ALA A 160 9.93 1.70 -21.81
CA ALA A 160 10.97 0.71 -21.52
C ALA A 160 11.68 0.99 -20.18
N ILE A 161 12.03 2.25 -19.90
CA ILE A 161 12.62 2.65 -18.62
C ILE A 161 11.64 2.37 -17.48
N MET A 162 10.38 2.79 -17.60
CA MET A 162 9.36 2.54 -16.56
C MET A 162 9.16 1.04 -16.33
N THR A 163 9.04 0.24 -17.38
CA THR A 163 8.89 -1.22 -17.28
C THR A 163 10.09 -1.85 -16.55
N PHE A 164 11.31 -1.42 -16.89
CA PHE A 164 12.51 -1.89 -16.19
C PHE A 164 12.44 -1.58 -14.69
N PHE A 165 12.15 -0.34 -14.31
CA PHE A 165 12.13 0.05 -12.89
C PHE A 165 10.95 -0.55 -12.14
N ILE A 166 9.79 -0.72 -12.78
CA ILE A 166 8.64 -1.43 -12.18
C ILE A 166 9.01 -2.90 -11.91
N MET A 167 9.66 -3.59 -12.84
CA MET A 167 10.19 -4.94 -12.58
C MET A 167 11.24 -4.94 -11.47
N PHE A 168 12.17 -3.99 -11.48
CA PHE A 168 13.27 -3.88 -10.51
C PHE A 168 12.75 -3.71 -9.08
N HIS A 169 11.86 -2.75 -8.84
CA HIS A 169 11.41 -2.48 -7.48
C HIS A 169 10.43 -3.53 -6.92
N HIS A 170 9.84 -4.39 -7.78
CA HIS A 170 9.06 -5.56 -7.34
C HIS A 170 9.93 -6.78 -6.98
N THR A 171 11.22 -6.76 -7.27
CA THR A 171 12.07 -7.91 -6.98
C THR A 171 12.18 -8.21 -5.48
N ASN A 172 12.26 -9.49 -5.15
CA ASN A 172 12.57 -9.97 -3.80
C ASN A 172 14.09 -10.13 -3.60
N ILE A 173 14.87 -9.11 -4.00
CA ILE A 173 16.31 -9.06 -3.81
C ILE A 173 16.73 -7.96 -2.83
N SER A 174 17.91 -8.10 -2.22
CA SER A 174 18.54 -7.03 -1.45
C SER A 174 19.59 -6.34 -2.32
N VAL A 175 19.48 -5.03 -2.49
CA VAL A 175 20.38 -4.24 -3.33
C VAL A 175 21.39 -3.52 -2.44
N MET A 176 22.68 -3.63 -2.78
CA MET A 176 23.72 -2.88 -2.07
C MET A 176 23.57 -1.39 -2.34
N GLY A 177 23.62 -0.56 -1.29
CA GLY A 177 23.44 0.89 -1.42
C GLY A 177 21.98 1.33 -1.64
N GLU A 178 21.01 0.46 -1.37
CA GLU A 178 19.58 0.69 -1.60
C GLU A 178 19.08 2.01 -0.95
N LYS A 179 19.58 2.36 0.23
CA LYS A 179 19.24 3.65 0.87
C LYS A 179 19.69 4.86 0.04
N LEU A 180 20.90 4.80 -0.54
CA LEU A 180 21.41 5.89 -1.38
C LEU A 180 20.64 5.98 -2.69
N LEU A 181 20.42 4.84 -3.36
CA LEU A 181 19.60 4.77 -4.57
C LEU A 181 18.18 5.26 -4.35
N GLY A 182 17.59 4.95 -3.20
CA GLY A 182 16.24 5.39 -2.81
C GLY A 182 16.06 6.91 -2.71
N HIS A 183 17.15 7.70 -2.71
CA HIS A 183 17.04 9.16 -2.81
C HIS A 183 16.63 9.63 -4.21
N VAL A 184 16.86 8.84 -5.24
CA VAL A 184 16.60 9.21 -6.64
C VAL A 184 15.52 8.34 -7.27
N ILE A 185 15.55 7.02 -7.03
CA ILE A 185 14.66 6.05 -7.64
C ILE A 185 13.89 5.25 -6.60
N ILE A 186 12.74 4.69 -7.00
CA ILE A 186 12.04 3.71 -6.18
C ILE A 186 12.83 2.39 -6.20
N VAL A 187 13.17 1.92 -5.02
CA VAL A 187 13.95 0.69 -4.80
C VAL A 187 13.08 -0.40 -4.17
N PRO A 188 13.49 -1.69 -4.20
CA PRO A 188 12.69 -2.79 -3.65
C PRO A 188 12.25 -2.58 -2.19
N SER A 189 13.10 -2.00 -1.33
CA SER A 189 12.72 -1.74 0.06
C SER A 189 11.60 -0.71 0.20
N LEU A 190 11.60 0.36 -0.60
CA LEU A 190 10.57 1.39 -0.58
C LEU A 190 9.24 0.85 -1.12
N HIS A 191 9.29 0.14 -2.26
CA HIS A 191 8.09 -0.41 -2.87
C HIS A 191 7.47 -1.56 -2.06
N ARG A 192 8.30 -2.29 -1.32
CA ARG A 192 7.84 -3.33 -0.39
C ARG A 192 6.97 -2.76 0.74
N ILE A 193 7.27 -1.53 1.22
CA ILE A 193 6.43 -0.82 2.20
C ILE A 193 5.07 -0.51 1.57
N HIS A 194 5.08 -0.05 0.33
CA HIS A 194 3.88 0.21 -0.44
C HIS A 194 2.98 -1.03 -0.60
N HIS A 195 3.52 -2.23 -0.63
CA HIS A 195 2.76 -3.49 -0.65
C HIS A 195 2.38 -4.02 0.73
N SER A 196 2.55 -3.24 1.80
CA SER A 196 2.16 -3.64 3.17
C SER A 196 0.64 -3.88 3.29
N THR A 197 0.27 -4.78 4.20
CA THR A 197 -1.13 -4.95 4.60
C THR A 197 -1.68 -3.78 5.42
N GLN A 198 -0.82 -2.90 5.94
CA GLN A 198 -1.20 -1.76 6.77
C GLN A 198 -1.41 -0.51 5.93
N ARG A 199 -2.59 0.12 6.03
CA ARG A 199 -2.94 1.28 5.20
C ARG A 199 -1.99 2.47 5.37
N ASN A 200 -1.58 2.77 6.60
CA ASN A 200 -0.63 3.84 6.90
C ASN A 200 0.78 3.60 6.32
N GLU A 201 1.08 2.37 5.90
CA GLU A 201 2.31 2.00 5.21
C GLU A 201 2.10 1.97 3.71
N HIS A 202 1.04 1.29 3.21
CA HIS A 202 0.84 1.16 1.76
C HIS A 202 0.35 2.44 1.08
N ASP A 203 -0.25 3.39 1.80
CA ASP A 203 -0.61 4.71 1.26
C ASP A 203 0.64 5.63 1.14
N SER A 204 1.76 5.08 0.63
CA SER A 204 3.05 5.75 0.46
C SER A 204 3.84 5.17 -0.72
N ASN A 205 4.94 5.82 -1.12
CA ASN A 205 5.91 5.33 -2.11
C ASN A 205 5.28 4.96 -3.47
N TYR A 206 4.52 5.89 -4.04
CA TYR A 206 3.75 5.71 -5.30
C TYR A 206 4.58 5.84 -6.57
N GLY A 207 5.84 6.29 -6.50
CA GLY A 207 6.69 6.50 -7.67
C GLY A 207 6.84 5.24 -8.52
N ALA A 208 6.82 5.40 -9.86
CA ALA A 208 7.11 4.32 -10.78
C ALA A 208 8.62 4.18 -11.02
N VAL A 209 9.32 5.29 -11.26
CA VAL A 209 10.78 5.35 -11.43
C VAL A 209 11.40 6.23 -10.37
N LEU A 210 11.04 7.52 -10.34
CA LEU A 210 11.67 8.51 -9.48
C LEU A 210 10.98 8.59 -8.10
N SER A 211 11.76 8.50 -7.03
CA SER A 211 11.32 8.78 -5.66
C SER A 211 11.14 10.28 -5.40
N LEU A 212 11.51 11.11 -6.38
CA LEU A 212 11.38 12.57 -6.33
C LEU A 212 9.93 13.01 -6.06
N TRP A 213 8.97 12.36 -6.72
CA TRP A 213 7.55 12.70 -6.57
C TRP A 213 7.05 12.42 -5.16
N ASP A 214 7.41 11.27 -4.57
CA ASP A 214 7.06 10.95 -3.20
C ASP A 214 7.66 11.95 -2.20
N ARG A 215 8.88 12.43 -2.45
CA ARG A 215 9.51 13.48 -1.65
C ARG A 215 8.82 14.83 -1.82
N LEU A 216 8.52 15.21 -3.05
CA LEU A 216 7.88 16.48 -3.37
C LEU A 216 6.46 16.58 -2.79
N PHE A 217 5.69 15.50 -2.85
CA PHE A 217 4.31 15.45 -2.39
C PHE A 217 4.14 14.88 -0.97
N GLY A 218 5.25 14.60 -0.27
CA GLY A 218 5.23 14.15 1.13
C GLY A 218 4.67 12.75 1.34
N THR A 219 4.79 11.87 0.35
CA THR A 219 4.31 10.48 0.40
C THR A 219 5.43 9.46 0.57
N LEU A 220 6.69 9.89 0.77
CA LEU A 220 7.80 8.98 1.01
C LEU A 220 7.73 8.43 2.43
N THR A 221 7.87 7.11 2.55
CA THR A 221 7.93 6.40 3.83
C THR A 221 9.08 5.39 3.81
N GLU A 222 9.89 5.38 4.87
CA GLU A 222 11.04 4.50 5.05
C GLU A 222 10.84 3.65 6.31
N LEU A 223 10.01 2.61 6.21
CA LEU A 223 9.70 1.68 7.29
C LEU A 223 10.08 0.25 6.87
N LYS A 224 9.84 -0.71 7.73
CA LYS A 224 9.90 -2.13 7.38
C LYS A 224 8.50 -2.72 7.56
N PRO A 225 7.83 -3.15 6.48
CA PRO A 225 6.49 -3.71 6.59
C PRO A 225 6.53 -5.02 7.38
N ALA A 226 5.51 -5.23 8.21
CA ALA A 226 5.37 -6.48 8.96
C ALA A 226 4.89 -7.62 8.05
N GLU A 227 3.93 -7.32 7.17
CA GLU A 227 3.31 -8.27 6.26
C GLU A 227 3.04 -7.62 4.91
N ILE A 228 3.06 -8.44 3.83
CA ILE A 228 2.83 -8.02 2.44
C ILE A 228 1.49 -8.58 1.96
N GLY A 229 0.80 -7.84 1.11
CA GLY A 229 -0.44 -8.27 0.49
C GLY A 229 -1.68 -7.54 0.99
N ILE A 230 -2.81 -8.22 0.99
CA ILE A 230 -4.10 -7.72 1.49
C ILE A 230 -4.55 -8.58 2.67
N ASN A 231 -5.07 -7.94 3.73
CA ASN A 231 -5.60 -8.63 4.89
C ASN A 231 -6.77 -9.55 4.54
N GLY A 232 -6.79 -10.73 5.14
CA GLY A 232 -7.85 -11.72 4.99
C GLY A 232 -7.62 -12.73 3.84
N ASN A 233 -8.61 -13.59 3.63
CA ASN A 233 -8.56 -14.58 2.55
C ASN A 233 -8.86 -13.92 1.21
N SER A 234 -7.85 -13.79 0.38
CA SER A 234 -7.96 -13.23 -0.96
C SER A 234 -7.56 -14.27 -2.03
N PRO A 235 -8.19 -14.24 -3.22
CA PRO A 235 -7.94 -15.26 -4.25
C PRO A 235 -6.53 -15.12 -4.82
N GLN A 236 -5.87 -16.27 -5.04
CA GLN A 236 -4.54 -16.33 -5.65
C GLN A 236 -4.55 -17.01 -7.02
N ASP A 237 -5.69 -17.50 -7.48
CA ASP A 237 -5.87 -18.06 -8.82
C ASP A 237 -6.36 -16.99 -9.80
N LEU A 238 -6.00 -17.17 -11.07
CA LEU A 238 -6.19 -16.20 -12.14
C LEU A 238 -7.66 -15.77 -12.32
N VAL A 239 -8.60 -16.71 -12.37
CA VAL A 239 -10.00 -16.41 -12.66
C VAL A 239 -10.68 -15.66 -11.52
N ASN A 240 -10.48 -16.14 -10.29
CA ASN A 240 -11.07 -15.48 -9.13
C ASN A 240 -10.38 -14.14 -8.83
N LEU A 241 -9.10 -14.00 -9.18
CA LEU A 241 -8.38 -12.72 -9.06
C LEU A 241 -8.95 -11.66 -10.01
N ILE A 242 -9.27 -11.99 -11.25
CA ILE A 242 -9.96 -11.08 -12.19
C ILE A 242 -11.32 -10.67 -11.63
N LYS A 243 -12.12 -11.64 -11.13
CA LYS A 243 -13.42 -11.35 -10.50
C LYS A 243 -13.26 -10.47 -9.25
N PHE A 244 -12.19 -10.67 -8.49
CA PHE A 244 -11.88 -9.90 -7.28
C PHE A 244 -11.74 -8.40 -7.57
N GLY A 245 -11.22 -8.03 -8.75
CA GLY A 245 -11.17 -6.66 -9.22
C GLY A 245 -12.53 -5.97 -9.39
N PHE A 246 -13.64 -6.70 -9.41
CA PHE A 246 -14.99 -6.15 -9.49
C PHE A 246 -15.72 -6.10 -8.14
N ILE A 247 -15.12 -6.60 -7.07
CA ILE A 247 -15.69 -6.54 -5.73
C ILE A 247 -15.26 -5.21 -5.09
N LEU A 248 -16.22 -4.34 -4.81
CA LEU A 248 -15.93 -3.10 -4.08
C LEU A 248 -15.50 -3.48 -2.65
N GLN A 249 -14.20 -3.40 -2.41
CA GLN A 249 -13.65 -3.44 -1.05
C GLN A 249 -13.05 -2.07 -0.80
N THR A 250 -13.56 -1.39 0.20
CA THR A 250 -12.83 -0.24 0.73
C THR A 250 -11.42 -0.72 1.10
N PRO A 251 -10.37 0.07 0.81
CA PRO A 251 -9.05 -0.18 1.36
C PRO A 251 -9.21 -0.49 2.84
N PRO A 252 -8.41 -1.40 3.43
CA PRO A 252 -8.56 -1.70 4.85
C PRO A 252 -8.68 -0.37 5.56
N SER A 253 -9.87 -0.10 6.11
CA SER A 253 -10.08 1.13 6.86
C SER A 253 -8.87 1.24 7.76
N VAL A 254 -8.26 2.41 7.87
CA VAL A 254 -7.37 2.70 9.00
C VAL A 254 -8.04 2.00 10.14
N GLN A 255 -7.41 0.93 10.68
CA GLN A 255 -7.97 0.29 11.86
C GLN A 255 -8.23 1.47 12.75
N THR A 256 -9.50 1.81 12.93
CA THR A 256 -9.85 2.91 13.84
C THR A 256 -9.14 2.48 15.07
N ILE A 257 -8.05 3.21 15.42
CA ILE A 257 -7.20 2.91 16.56
C ILE A 257 -8.23 2.61 17.61
N ASN A 258 -8.37 1.34 18.01
CA ASN A 258 -9.38 0.97 18.97
C ASN A 258 -8.86 1.51 20.31
N LEU A 259 -9.01 2.84 20.43
CA LEU A 259 -8.57 3.60 21.59
C LEU A 259 -9.07 2.93 22.87
N ASP A 260 -10.27 2.36 22.83
CA ASP A 260 -10.84 1.70 23.99
C ASP A 260 -10.08 0.39 24.32
N ALA A 261 -9.65 -0.37 23.30
CA ALA A 261 -8.82 -1.57 23.51
C ALA A 261 -7.42 -1.19 24.01
N MET A 262 -6.79 -0.17 23.45
CA MET A 262 -5.48 0.33 23.90
C MET A 262 -5.56 0.88 25.33
N ILE A 263 -6.62 1.61 25.67
CA ILE A 263 -6.86 2.14 27.01
C ILE A 263 -7.09 0.97 28.00
N ALA A 264 -7.86 -0.04 27.62
CA ALA A 264 -8.10 -1.22 28.44
C ALA A 264 -6.81 -1.98 28.73
N GLU A 265 -5.96 -2.19 27.74
CA GLU A 265 -4.67 -2.85 27.89
C GLU A 265 -3.72 -2.03 28.76
N ALA A 266 -3.62 -0.73 28.55
CA ALA A 266 -2.80 0.15 29.39
C ALA A 266 -3.31 0.20 30.85
N ALA A 267 -4.62 0.25 31.05
CA ALA A 267 -5.21 0.21 32.39
C ALA A 267 -4.93 -1.13 33.11
N TYR A 268 -4.97 -2.25 32.35
CA TYR A 268 -4.60 -3.56 32.88
C TYR A 268 -3.16 -3.57 33.41
N TYR A 269 -2.18 -3.07 32.63
CA TYR A 269 -0.79 -3.03 33.07
C TYR A 269 -0.56 -2.07 34.24
N LYS A 270 -1.35 -1.02 34.39
CA LYS A 270 -1.30 -0.15 35.58
C LYS A 270 -1.83 -0.91 36.83
N ALA A 271 -2.94 -1.62 36.71
CA ALA A 271 -3.48 -2.46 37.77
C ALA A 271 -2.52 -3.58 38.16
N GLU A 272 -1.89 -4.26 37.19
CA GLU A 272 -0.88 -5.28 37.39
C GLU A 272 0.32 -4.76 38.20
N LYS A 273 0.84 -3.60 37.82
CA LYS A 273 2.00 -2.94 38.48
C LYS A 273 1.74 -2.67 39.97
N ARG A 274 0.49 -2.43 40.38
CA ARG A 274 0.11 -2.25 41.79
C ARG A 274 -0.47 -3.53 42.44
N GLY A 275 -0.33 -4.69 41.80
CA GLY A 275 -0.75 -5.99 42.34
C GLY A 275 -2.25 -6.19 42.37
N PHE A 276 -3.02 -5.51 41.49
CA PHE A 276 -4.49 -5.63 41.35
C PHE A 276 -5.27 -5.31 42.67
N TYR A 277 -4.74 -4.48 43.55
CA TYR A 277 -5.49 -4.04 44.72
C TYR A 277 -6.78 -3.32 44.30
N PRO A 278 -7.96 -3.76 44.81
CA PRO A 278 -9.24 -3.20 44.40
C PRO A 278 -9.41 -1.75 44.84
N GLY A 279 -10.27 -1.00 44.11
CA GLY A 279 -10.64 0.38 44.45
C GLY A 279 -10.01 1.47 43.59
N ASN A 280 -9.03 1.14 42.73
CA ASN A 280 -8.38 2.11 41.86
C ASN A 280 -8.66 1.86 40.35
N ASP A 281 -9.62 1.00 40.02
CA ASP A 281 -9.89 0.59 38.62
C ASP A 281 -10.26 1.78 37.72
N ILE A 282 -11.04 2.72 38.26
CA ILE A 282 -11.43 3.93 37.53
C ILE A 282 -10.22 4.86 37.33
N GLN A 283 -9.34 4.95 38.32
CA GLN A 283 -8.13 5.79 38.23
C GLN A 283 -7.16 5.22 37.19
N ASP A 284 -6.91 3.91 37.21
CA ASP A 284 -6.07 3.24 36.20
C ASP A 284 -6.59 3.47 34.79
N TRP A 285 -7.91 3.38 34.61
CA TRP A 285 -8.55 3.64 33.33
C TRP A 285 -8.38 5.10 32.89
N LEU A 286 -8.59 6.08 33.76
CA LEU A 286 -8.47 7.50 33.43
C LEU A 286 -7.04 7.91 33.15
N GLU A 287 -6.07 7.34 33.87
CA GLU A 287 -4.66 7.56 33.61
C GLU A 287 -4.23 6.92 32.28
N ALA A 288 -4.60 5.66 32.04
CA ALA A 288 -4.35 4.98 30.78
C ALA A 288 -4.94 5.75 29.60
N LYS A 289 -6.16 6.27 29.77
CA LYS A 289 -6.81 7.09 28.73
C LYS A 289 -6.03 8.36 28.42
N ARG A 290 -5.52 9.08 29.41
CA ARG A 290 -4.68 10.27 29.19
C ARG A 290 -3.40 9.91 28.46
N ASP A 291 -2.72 8.84 28.88
CA ASP A 291 -1.45 8.41 28.32
C ASP A 291 -1.63 7.97 26.83
N ILE A 292 -2.67 7.23 26.53
CA ILE A 292 -2.97 6.77 25.16
C ILE A 292 -3.39 7.95 24.27
N ILE A 293 -4.20 8.90 24.78
CA ILE A 293 -4.58 10.10 24.02
C ILE A 293 -3.36 10.96 23.71
N ALA A 294 -2.47 11.16 24.69
CA ALA A 294 -1.24 11.90 24.48
C ALA A 294 -0.30 11.20 23.47
N LEU A 295 -0.22 9.87 23.52
CA LEU A 295 0.57 9.07 22.58
C LEU A 295 0.04 9.17 21.14
N VAL A 296 -1.29 9.13 20.95
CA VAL A 296 -1.91 9.06 19.62
C VAL A 296 -2.06 10.46 18.98
N TYR A 297 -2.36 11.48 19.78
CA TYR A 297 -2.67 12.83 19.26
C TYR A 297 -1.59 13.88 19.58
N GLY A 298 -0.54 13.51 20.32
CA GLY A 298 0.49 14.42 20.81
C GLY A 298 0.02 15.28 21.97
N ASP A 299 0.96 15.87 22.71
CA ASP A 299 0.67 16.86 23.76
C ASP A 299 0.27 18.21 23.11
N THR A 300 -0.93 18.30 22.55
CA THR A 300 -1.52 19.61 22.25
C THR A 300 -2.08 20.19 23.55
N PRO A 301 -1.61 21.37 24.00
CA PRO A 301 -2.21 22.02 25.15
C PRO A 301 -3.65 22.38 24.79
N VAL A 302 -4.62 21.63 25.32
CA VAL A 302 -6.05 21.94 25.20
C VAL A 302 -6.30 23.27 25.92
N LYS A 303 -6.47 24.36 25.16
CA LYS A 303 -6.95 25.61 25.71
C LYS A 303 -8.25 25.38 26.48
N ASN A 304 -8.14 25.52 27.80
CA ASN A 304 -9.19 25.34 28.79
C ASN A 304 -10.39 26.26 28.53
N ASN A 305 -11.47 25.78 27.86
CA ASN A 305 -12.81 26.33 28.12
C ASN A 305 -13.98 25.40 27.67
N SER A 306 -13.72 24.32 26.93
CA SER A 306 -14.77 23.39 26.50
C SER A 306 -14.82 22.07 27.28
N THR A 307 -13.76 21.74 27.99
CA THR A 307 -13.60 20.45 28.70
C THR A 307 -14.50 20.32 29.93
N ARG A 308 -14.84 21.41 30.62
CA ARG A 308 -15.78 21.34 31.76
C ARG A 308 -17.21 20.94 31.37
N LYS A 309 -17.69 21.38 30.19
CA LYS A 309 -19.02 21.00 29.68
C LYS A 309 -19.05 19.56 29.13
N LEU A 310 -17.96 19.10 28.52
CA LEU A 310 -17.85 17.74 28.03
C LEU A 310 -17.68 16.72 29.18
N GLN A 311 -16.91 17.04 30.22
CA GLN A 311 -16.80 16.19 31.41
C GLN A 311 -18.14 16.02 32.14
N CYS A 312 -18.95 17.09 32.29
CA CYS A 312 -20.25 17.01 32.95
C CYS A 312 -21.26 16.18 32.13
N ASN A 313 -21.25 16.29 30.79
CA ASN A 313 -22.15 15.50 29.95
C ASN A 313 -21.72 14.03 29.85
N TYR A 314 -20.42 13.73 29.90
CA TYR A 314 -19.91 12.36 29.83
C TYR A 314 -20.19 11.56 31.14
N PHE A 315 -20.07 12.20 32.30
CA PHE A 315 -20.47 11.60 33.57
C PHE A 315 -21.97 11.30 33.63
N LYS A 316 -22.79 12.16 33.02
CA LYS A 316 -24.23 11.95 32.90
C LYS A 316 -24.57 10.80 31.93
N PHE A 317 -23.78 10.63 30.86
CA PHE A 317 -23.93 9.55 29.88
C PHE A 317 -23.49 8.19 30.42
N ILE A 318 -22.41 8.12 31.19
CA ILE A 318 -21.92 6.87 31.83
C ILE A 318 -22.91 6.41 32.90
N ASN A 319 -23.46 7.31 33.72
CA ASN A 319 -24.45 6.94 34.74
C ASN A 319 -25.83 6.56 34.16
N LEU A 320 -26.16 6.96 32.94
CA LEU A 320 -27.44 6.65 32.30
C LEU A 320 -27.44 5.42 31.40
N ASN A 321 -26.27 4.96 30.94
CA ASN A 321 -26.19 3.88 29.94
C ASN A 321 -25.35 2.64 30.35
N MET A 322 -24.75 2.61 31.53
CA MET A 322 -24.08 1.39 31.99
C MET A 322 -25.10 0.47 32.69
N ASN A 323 -25.74 -0.36 31.89
CA ASN A 323 -26.55 -1.48 32.31
C ASN A 323 -25.63 -2.55 32.94
N HIS A 324 -26.11 -3.27 33.97
CA HIS A 324 -25.41 -4.35 34.68
C HIS A 324 -24.74 -5.37 33.74
N LYS A 325 -25.25 -5.53 32.52
CA LYS A 325 -24.69 -6.37 31.46
C LYS A 325 -23.35 -5.85 30.92
N SER A 326 -23.13 -4.54 30.85
CA SER A 326 -21.89 -3.94 30.34
C SER A 326 -20.73 -4.12 31.33
N ILE A 327 -21.00 -4.09 32.63
CA ILE A 327 -20.02 -4.37 33.69
C ILE A 327 -19.64 -5.86 33.69
N VAL A 328 -20.62 -6.73 33.46
CA VAL A 328 -20.39 -8.19 33.32
C VAL A 328 -19.59 -8.51 32.05
N TYR A 329 -19.82 -7.77 30.94
CA TYR A 329 -19.06 -7.95 29.71
C TYR A 329 -17.59 -7.51 29.86
N LEU A 330 -17.35 -6.39 30.54
CA LEU A 330 -15.98 -5.94 30.86
C LEU A 330 -15.24 -6.95 31.73
N ARG A 331 -15.88 -7.47 32.78
CA ARG A 331 -15.32 -8.54 33.63
C ARG A 331 -15.06 -9.83 32.86
N LYS A 332 -15.97 -10.26 31.98
CA LYS A 332 -15.76 -11.43 31.13
C LYS A 332 -14.63 -11.22 30.12
N SER A 333 -14.50 -10.07 29.47
CA SER A 333 -13.40 -9.76 28.56
C SER A 333 -12.04 -9.80 29.25
N ILE A 334 -11.93 -9.21 30.44
CA ILE A 334 -10.70 -9.21 31.24
C ILE A 334 -10.32 -10.64 31.65
N ILE A 335 -11.30 -11.46 32.10
CA ILE A 335 -11.07 -12.85 32.47
C ILE A 335 -10.69 -13.71 31.25
N THR A 336 -11.32 -13.50 30.09
CA THR A 336 -11.02 -14.25 28.85
C THR A 336 -9.64 -13.89 28.30
N MET A 337 -9.20 -12.64 28.41
CA MET A 337 -7.83 -12.23 28.04
C MET A 337 -6.77 -12.82 28.99
N ALA A 338 -7.06 -12.90 30.28
CA ALA A 338 -6.17 -13.54 31.25
C ALA A 338 -6.04 -15.07 31.02
N MET A 339 -7.12 -15.74 30.64
CA MET A 339 -7.12 -17.17 30.33
C MET A 339 -6.42 -17.56 29.03
N ASN A 340 -6.36 -16.68 28.03
CA ASN A 340 -5.68 -16.96 26.76
C ASN A 340 -4.14 -16.79 26.79
N LYS A 341 -3.58 -16.29 27.88
CA LYS A 341 -2.12 -16.09 28.03
C LYS A 341 -1.44 -17.07 29.00
N ASN A 342 -1.92 -18.30 29.14
CA ASN A 342 -1.27 -19.36 29.95
C ASN A 342 -0.69 -18.89 31.31
N PHE A 343 -1.40 -18.02 32.03
CA PHE A 343 -1.02 -17.60 33.36
C PHE A 343 -1.86 -18.35 34.40
N ASN A 344 -1.18 -19.12 35.24
CA ASN A 344 -1.77 -19.69 36.46
C ASN A 344 -2.23 -18.55 37.39
N VAL A 345 -3.51 -18.27 37.41
CA VAL A 345 -4.13 -17.37 38.38
C VAL A 345 -4.65 -18.24 39.52
N PRO A 346 -4.25 -18.01 40.78
CA PRO A 346 -4.83 -18.73 41.90
C PRO A 346 -6.32 -18.43 41.99
N PHE A 347 -7.08 -19.49 42.14
CA PHE A 347 -8.54 -19.52 42.29
C PHE A 347 -9.00 -18.54 43.38
N LEU A 348 -9.67 -17.47 43.01
CA LEU A 348 -10.47 -16.68 43.92
C LEU A 348 -11.83 -17.37 44.10
N SER A 349 -12.00 -17.99 45.26
CA SER A 349 -13.20 -18.69 45.70
C SER A 349 -14.41 -17.74 45.63
N SER A 350 -15.47 -18.27 45.04
CA SER A 350 -16.83 -17.73 45.13
C SER A 350 -17.29 -17.68 46.59
N LYS A 351 -17.32 -16.49 47.15
CA LYS A 351 -18.24 -16.09 48.22
C LYS A 351 -18.26 -14.56 48.28
N VAL A 352 -19.43 -14.00 48.02
CA VAL A 352 -20.15 -12.91 48.67
C VAL A 352 -21.13 -12.32 47.66
N PHE A 353 -22.40 -12.59 47.92
CA PHE A 353 -23.66 -11.89 47.69
C PHE A 353 -23.77 -10.84 46.57
#